data_a3c916ef2ad1a02fd1af128fd33a0fbe
#
_entry.id   a3c916ef2ad1a02fd1af128fd33a0fbe
#
_cell.length_a   1.000
_cell.length_b   1.000
_cell.length_c   1.000
_cell.angle_alpha   90.00
_cell.angle_beta   90.00
_cell.angle_gamma   90.00
#
_symmetry.space_group_name_H-M   'P 1'
#
loop_
_entity.id
_entity.type
_entity.pdbx_description
1 polymer ?
#
loop_
_entity_poly.entity_id
_entity_poly.type
_entity_poly.pdbx_seq_one_letter_code
_entity_poly.pdbx_strand_id
1 'polypeptide(L)'
;YQMDQHWYAPGARLDLWLVHDPARISREEIAELLDDMGAFGFGRDASIGLGKFEVAAIEPQELPAQPDADACLTLAPCAPQGLGWQAERSFYQPFTRFGRHGDVAVQSGRPFKNPVLLAQTGAVLSPHTAPTHPFVGRGLGAEGRLSRAIAGTVHQGYAPVVAVRLPERGARA
;
A
#
# COMPACT_ATOMS: atom_id res chain seq x y z
N TYR A 1 -8.01 -11.68 29.33
CA TYR A 1 -7.31 -11.25 28.10
C TYR A 1 -7.54 -9.77 27.91
N GLN A 2 -6.48 -8.98 28.01
CA GLN A 2 -6.55 -7.53 27.86
C GLN A 2 -6.11 -7.19 26.43
N MET A 3 -6.89 -6.33 25.73
CA MET A 3 -6.57 -5.83 24.40
C MET A 3 -6.53 -4.30 24.43
N ASP A 4 -5.48 -3.74 23.85
CA ASP A 4 -5.42 -2.30 23.61
C ASP A 4 -6.32 -1.96 22.42
N GLN A 5 -7.19 -0.97 22.62
CA GLN A 5 -8.11 -0.46 21.60
C GLN A 5 -7.89 1.03 21.40
N HIS A 6 -7.95 1.47 20.15
CA HIS A 6 -7.96 2.89 19.81
C HIS A 6 -9.41 3.32 19.58
N TRP A 7 -9.83 4.35 20.29
CA TRP A 7 -11.15 4.95 20.15
C TRP A 7 -11.00 6.33 19.54
N TYR A 8 -11.76 6.59 18.52
CA TYR A 8 -11.85 7.92 17.93
C TYR A 8 -12.89 8.76 18.66
N ALA A 9 -12.66 10.06 18.76
CA ALA A 9 -13.64 10.97 19.30
C ALA A 9 -14.92 10.94 18.45
N PRO A 10 -16.11 11.15 19.07
CA PRO A 10 -17.35 11.27 18.31
C PRO A 10 -17.23 12.31 17.19
N GLY A 11 -17.63 11.96 15.97
CA GLY A 11 -17.52 12.83 14.79
C GLY A 11 -16.13 12.90 14.16
N ALA A 12 -15.14 12.14 14.64
CA ALA A 12 -13.85 12.04 13.96
C ALA A 12 -14.02 11.47 12.55
N ARG A 13 -13.33 12.06 11.59
CA ARG A 13 -13.27 11.60 10.19
C ARG A 13 -11.85 11.24 9.84
N LEU A 14 -11.73 10.25 8.96
CA LEU A 14 -10.45 9.82 8.38
C LEU A 14 -10.57 9.91 6.87
N ASP A 15 -9.53 10.44 6.24
CA ASP A 15 -9.44 10.45 4.78
C ASP A 15 -8.63 9.23 4.32
N LEU A 16 -9.24 8.45 3.42
CA LEU A 16 -8.59 7.33 2.76
C LEU A 16 -8.30 7.71 1.30
N TRP A 17 -7.03 7.72 0.94
CA TRP A 17 -6.60 7.97 -0.44
C TRP A 17 -6.42 6.65 -1.18
N LEU A 18 -7.14 6.49 -2.29
CA LEU A 18 -7.08 5.32 -3.15
C LEU A 18 -6.62 5.72 -4.55
N VAL A 19 -5.65 4.97 -5.07
CA VAL A 19 -5.26 5.05 -6.48
C VAL A 19 -5.67 3.74 -7.13
N HIS A 20 -6.47 3.82 -8.17
CA HIS A 20 -6.98 2.66 -8.89
C HIS A 20 -6.77 2.79 -10.39
N ASP A 21 -6.82 1.67 -11.08
CA ASP A 21 -6.85 1.60 -12.54
C ASP A 21 -8.33 1.49 -12.96
N PRO A 22 -8.92 2.51 -13.59
CA PRO A 22 -10.34 2.51 -13.94
C PRO A 22 -10.70 1.46 -15.00
N ALA A 23 -9.70 0.90 -15.72
CA ALA A 23 -9.92 -0.23 -16.62
C ALA A 23 -10.12 -1.56 -15.88
N ARG A 24 -9.79 -1.62 -14.59
CA ARG A 24 -9.87 -2.83 -13.75
C ARG A 24 -10.98 -2.77 -12.71
N ILE A 25 -11.23 -1.60 -12.17
CA ILE A 25 -12.25 -1.38 -11.15
C ILE A 25 -12.77 0.04 -11.25
N SER A 26 -14.08 0.20 -11.30
CA SER A 26 -14.75 1.50 -11.34
C SER A 26 -14.80 2.14 -9.94
N ARG A 27 -15.10 3.42 -9.91
CA ARG A 27 -15.30 4.16 -8.65
C ARG A 27 -16.55 3.66 -7.91
N GLU A 28 -17.57 3.29 -8.64
CA GLU A 28 -18.83 2.78 -8.12
C GLU A 28 -18.60 1.41 -7.42
N GLU A 29 -17.85 0.51 -8.05
CA GLU A 29 -17.47 -0.78 -7.45
C GLU A 29 -16.59 -0.57 -6.19
N ILE A 30 -15.70 0.41 -6.20
CA ILE A 30 -14.91 0.75 -4.99
C ILE A 30 -15.83 1.23 -3.87
N ALA A 31 -16.83 2.05 -4.18
CA ALA A 31 -17.79 2.54 -3.20
C ALA A 31 -18.55 1.38 -2.53
N GLU A 32 -19.10 0.47 -3.34
CA GLU A 32 -19.81 -0.71 -2.85
C GLU A 32 -18.91 -1.59 -1.97
N LEU A 33 -17.67 -1.85 -2.39
CA LEU A 33 -16.70 -2.63 -1.60
C LEU A 33 -16.33 -1.96 -0.29
N LEU A 34 -16.25 -0.62 -0.25
CA LEU A 34 -15.96 0.11 0.97
C LEU A 34 -17.14 0.10 1.94
N ASP A 35 -18.37 0.20 1.44
CA ASP A 35 -19.59 0.09 2.26
C ASP A 35 -19.70 -1.31 2.86
N ASP A 36 -19.49 -2.35 2.09
CA ASP A 36 -19.45 -3.73 2.57
C ASP A 36 -18.35 -3.91 3.63
N MET A 37 -17.15 -3.43 3.36
CA MET A 37 -16.04 -3.49 4.32
C MET A 37 -16.36 -2.73 5.61
N GLY A 38 -17.00 -1.58 5.50
CA GLY A 38 -17.43 -0.79 6.65
C GLY A 38 -18.45 -1.51 7.52
N ALA A 39 -19.40 -2.21 6.91
CA ALA A 39 -20.41 -3.01 7.60
C ALA A 39 -19.81 -4.20 8.36
N PHE A 40 -18.84 -4.90 7.76
CA PHE A 40 -18.15 -6.04 8.39
C PHE A 40 -17.07 -5.59 9.38
N GLY A 41 -16.38 -4.50 9.12
CA GLY A 41 -15.23 -4.00 9.84
C GLY A 41 -13.91 -4.31 9.14
N PHE A 42 -12.95 -3.41 9.30
CA PHE A 42 -11.60 -3.53 8.77
C PHE A 42 -10.56 -3.61 9.89
N GLY A 43 -9.60 -4.50 9.73
CA GLY A 43 -8.46 -4.63 10.63
C GLY A 43 -8.40 -5.96 11.37
N ARG A 44 -7.43 -6.05 12.30
CA ARG A 44 -7.11 -7.28 13.03
C ARG A 44 -8.30 -7.84 13.81
N ASP A 45 -9.09 -6.98 14.38
CA ASP A 45 -10.14 -7.33 15.34
C ASP A 45 -11.56 -7.20 14.72
N ALA A 46 -11.66 -7.16 13.39
CA ALA A 46 -12.93 -7.11 12.66
C ALA A 46 -13.84 -8.32 12.99
N SER A 47 -13.26 -9.50 13.20
CA SER A 47 -14.00 -10.72 13.55
C SER A 47 -14.73 -10.66 14.90
N ILE A 48 -14.40 -9.71 15.76
CA ILE A 48 -15.07 -9.46 17.03
C ILE A 48 -15.91 -8.17 17.02
N GLY A 49 -16.19 -7.63 15.82
CA GLY A 49 -17.09 -6.51 15.60
C GLY A 49 -16.44 -5.12 15.67
N LEU A 50 -15.10 -5.04 15.69
CA LEU A 50 -14.36 -3.78 15.65
C LEU A 50 -14.04 -3.33 14.22
N GLY A 51 -13.59 -2.10 14.07
CA GLY A 51 -13.17 -1.54 12.79
C GLY A 51 -14.30 -1.21 11.82
N LYS A 52 -15.53 -1.09 12.30
CA LYS A 52 -16.67 -0.63 11.50
C LYS A 52 -16.55 0.85 11.18
N PHE A 53 -16.98 1.23 10.00
CA PHE A 53 -16.99 2.62 9.54
C PHE A 53 -18.10 2.85 8.52
N GLU A 54 -18.39 4.10 8.25
CA GLU A 54 -19.32 4.55 7.21
C GLU A 54 -18.56 5.44 6.23
N VAL A 55 -18.87 5.29 4.94
CA VAL A 55 -18.31 6.14 3.89
C VAL A 55 -19.13 7.42 3.80
N ALA A 56 -18.56 8.54 4.20
CA ALA A 56 -19.26 9.82 4.19
C ALA A 56 -19.33 10.42 2.77
N ALA A 57 -18.24 10.33 2.00
CA ALA A 57 -18.15 10.84 0.63
C ALA A 57 -17.00 10.15 -0.11
N ILE A 58 -17.11 10.06 -1.44
CA ILE A 58 -16.02 9.65 -2.34
C ILE A 58 -15.85 10.73 -3.39
N GLU A 59 -14.69 11.37 -3.38
CA GLU A 59 -14.39 12.49 -4.27
C GLU A 59 -13.11 12.19 -5.07
N PRO A 60 -13.09 12.55 -6.37
CA PRO A 60 -11.86 12.49 -7.14
C PRO A 60 -10.89 13.56 -6.64
N GLN A 61 -9.64 13.19 -6.45
CA GLN A 61 -8.57 14.08 -6.02
C GLN A 61 -7.35 13.89 -6.92
N GLU A 62 -6.66 14.98 -7.19
CA GLU A 62 -5.37 14.94 -7.86
C GLU A 62 -4.25 14.95 -6.82
N LEU A 63 -3.30 14.03 -6.97
CA LEU A 63 -2.11 14.05 -6.15
C LEU A 63 -1.24 15.25 -6.56
N PRO A 64 -0.66 15.97 -5.58
CA PRO A 64 0.23 17.08 -5.89
C PRO A 64 1.44 16.60 -6.70
N ALA A 65 1.87 17.42 -7.63
CA ALA A 65 3.07 17.18 -8.42
C ALA A 65 3.91 18.46 -8.49
N GLN A 66 5.23 18.31 -8.36
CA GLN A 66 6.13 19.43 -8.59
C GLN A 66 6.43 19.58 -10.09
N PRO A 67 6.56 20.82 -10.60
CA PRO A 67 7.07 21.03 -11.95
C PRO A 67 8.45 20.40 -12.13
N ASP A 68 8.71 19.85 -13.31
CA ASP A 68 9.99 19.22 -13.67
C ASP A 68 10.42 18.10 -12.68
N ALA A 69 9.44 17.38 -12.16
CA ALA A 69 9.69 16.26 -11.27
C ALA A 69 10.55 15.18 -11.92
N ASP A 70 11.58 14.74 -11.23
CA ASP A 70 12.54 13.73 -11.68
C ASP A 70 12.62 12.52 -10.73
N ALA A 71 11.78 12.52 -9.71
CA ALA A 71 11.65 11.46 -8.72
C ALA A 71 10.20 11.31 -8.24
N CYS A 72 9.94 10.20 -7.55
CA CYS A 72 8.67 9.88 -6.92
C CYS A 72 8.87 9.70 -5.41
N LEU A 73 8.04 10.35 -4.61
CA LEU A 73 7.93 10.11 -3.17
C LEU A 73 6.78 9.14 -2.92
N THR A 74 7.05 8.00 -2.28
CA THR A 74 6.02 6.99 -2.01
C THR A 74 5.18 7.34 -0.79
N LEU A 75 3.86 7.18 -0.90
CA LEU A 75 2.91 7.43 0.18
C LEU A 75 2.56 6.17 0.99
N ALA A 76 3.07 5.01 0.58
CA ALA A 76 2.91 3.74 1.25
C ALA A 76 4.16 2.87 1.07
N PRO A 77 4.31 1.78 1.84
CA PRO A 77 5.36 0.80 1.58
C PRO A 77 5.21 0.17 0.19
N CYS A 78 6.32 -0.04 -0.51
CA CYS A 78 6.29 -0.65 -1.84
C CYS A 78 7.42 -1.64 -2.07
N ALA A 79 7.28 -2.42 -3.15
CA ALA A 79 8.30 -3.32 -3.67
C ALA A 79 8.97 -2.68 -4.89
N PRO A 80 10.10 -1.97 -4.74
CA PRO A 80 10.76 -1.27 -5.83
C PRO A 80 11.64 -2.17 -6.70
N GLN A 81 11.84 -3.43 -6.33
CA GLN A 81 12.76 -4.33 -6.98
C GLN A 81 12.41 -4.57 -8.45
N GLY A 82 13.40 -4.47 -9.33
CA GLY A 82 13.26 -4.78 -10.76
C GLY A 82 12.52 -3.72 -11.58
N LEU A 83 12.35 -2.51 -11.08
CA LEU A 83 11.65 -1.42 -11.76
C LEU A 83 12.58 -0.38 -12.41
N GLY A 84 13.90 -0.63 -12.45
CA GLY A 84 14.85 0.23 -13.18
C GLY A 84 15.04 1.61 -12.55
N TRP A 85 15.30 1.66 -11.25
CA TRP A 85 15.61 2.89 -10.54
C TRP A 85 17.09 3.28 -10.65
N GLN A 86 17.36 4.57 -10.69
CA GLN A 86 18.72 5.13 -10.55
C GLN A 86 19.15 4.98 -9.10
N ALA A 87 20.07 4.07 -8.81
CA ALA A 87 20.45 3.71 -7.44
C ALA A 87 21.05 4.90 -6.67
N GLU A 88 21.85 5.73 -7.34
CA GLU A 88 22.51 6.91 -6.76
C GLU A 88 21.57 8.08 -6.47
N ARG A 89 20.34 8.02 -6.97
CA ARG A 89 19.28 9.03 -6.79
C ARG A 89 18.02 8.45 -6.16
N SER A 90 18.09 7.24 -5.64
CA SER A 90 16.96 6.59 -4.97
C SER A 90 17.31 6.31 -3.52
N PHE A 91 16.47 6.79 -2.61
CA PHE A 91 16.71 6.77 -1.16
C PHE A 91 15.52 6.12 -0.46
N TYR A 92 15.75 4.99 0.18
CA TYR A 92 14.70 4.32 0.95
C TYR A 92 15.30 3.47 2.06
N GLN A 93 14.53 3.25 3.09
CA GLN A 93 14.84 2.30 4.15
C GLN A 93 14.12 1.00 3.88
N PRO A 94 14.84 -0.13 3.69
CA PRO A 94 14.20 -1.42 3.52
C PRO A 94 13.71 -1.95 4.88
N PHE A 95 12.60 -2.69 4.86
CA PHE A 95 12.14 -3.46 6.01
C PHE A 95 11.53 -4.78 5.57
N THR A 96 11.52 -5.74 6.47
CA THR A 96 10.94 -7.05 6.24
C THR A 96 9.54 -7.11 6.84
N ARG A 97 8.55 -7.51 6.03
CA ARG A 97 7.20 -7.76 6.50
C ARG A 97 6.95 -9.24 6.59
N PHE A 98 6.53 -9.67 7.76
CA PHE A 98 6.06 -11.03 8.04
C PHE A 98 4.53 -11.04 7.94
N GLY A 99 3.98 -12.06 7.27
CA GLY A 99 2.55 -12.22 7.11
C GLY A 99 2.07 -13.56 7.65
N ARG A 100 0.83 -13.58 8.10
CA ARG A 100 0.11 -14.79 8.47
C ARG A 100 -1.17 -14.86 7.65
N HIS A 101 -1.56 -16.06 7.26
CA HIS A 101 -2.88 -16.29 6.70
C HIS A 101 -3.96 -16.09 7.75
N GLY A 102 -5.10 -15.59 7.32
CA GLY A 102 -6.35 -15.64 8.07
C GLY A 102 -7.19 -16.85 7.68
N ASP A 103 -8.40 -16.92 8.22
CA ASP A 103 -9.45 -17.86 7.86
C ASP A 103 -8.98 -19.32 7.84
N VAL A 104 -9.51 -20.13 6.92
CA VAL A 104 -9.26 -21.58 6.79
C VAL A 104 -7.76 -21.91 6.72
N ALA A 105 -6.98 -21.07 6.09
CA ALA A 105 -5.54 -21.28 5.95
C ALA A 105 -4.74 -21.21 7.27
N VAL A 106 -5.32 -20.67 8.35
CA VAL A 106 -4.73 -20.72 9.70
C VAL A 106 -4.60 -22.17 10.18
N GLN A 107 -5.55 -23.01 9.80
CA GLN A 107 -5.63 -24.43 10.22
C GLN A 107 -4.74 -25.36 9.37
N SER A 108 -4.10 -24.86 8.34
CA SER A 108 -3.27 -25.65 7.40
C SER A 108 -2.00 -26.24 8.01
N GLY A 109 -1.68 -25.94 9.29
CA GLY A 109 -0.41 -26.30 9.93
C GLY A 109 0.78 -25.43 9.47
N ARG A 110 0.59 -24.58 8.46
CA ARG A 110 1.60 -23.64 7.91
C ARG A 110 1.01 -22.24 7.69
N PRO A 111 0.58 -21.55 8.76
CA PRO A 111 -0.15 -20.29 8.63
C PRO A 111 0.75 -19.11 8.27
N PHE A 112 2.07 -19.23 8.37
CA PHE A 112 2.97 -18.13 8.09
C PHE A 112 3.38 -18.08 6.62
N LYS A 113 3.39 -16.88 6.08
CA LYS A 113 3.92 -16.58 4.75
C LYS A 113 5.43 -16.39 4.81
N ASN A 114 6.11 -16.63 3.70
CA ASN A 114 7.49 -16.21 3.58
C ASN A 114 7.60 -14.68 3.72
N PRO A 115 8.64 -14.17 4.39
CA PRO A 115 8.82 -12.73 4.54
C PRO A 115 9.04 -12.06 3.19
N VAL A 116 8.59 -10.81 3.06
CA VAL A 116 8.84 -9.96 1.90
C VAL A 116 9.63 -8.73 2.30
N LEU A 117 10.53 -8.29 1.42
CA LEU A 117 11.30 -7.07 1.58
C LEU A 117 10.60 -5.94 0.85
N LEU A 118 10.35 -4.84 1.56
CA LEU A 118 9.70 -3.64 1.05
C LEU A 118 10.54 -2.40 1.38
N ALA A 119 10.37 -1.35 0.61
CA ALA A 119 10.77 0.00 0.99
C ALA A 119 9.71 0.60 1.90
N GLN A 120 10.13 1.34 2.92
CA GLN A 120 9.20 2.06 3.81
C GLN A 120 8.50 3.22 3.06
N THR A 121 7.36 3.65 3.61
CA THR A 121 6.71 4.91 3.22
C THR A 121 7.70 6.06 3.28
N GLY A 122 7.60 6.98 2.32
CA GLY A 122 8.56 8.08 2.19
C GLY A 122 9.82 7.72 1.41
N ALA A 123 9.83 6.55 0.73
CA ALA A 123 10.90 6.23 -0.20
C ALA A 123 10.89 7.23 -1.36
N VAL A 124 12.06 7.72 -1.71
CA VAL A 124 12.27 8.55 -2.89
C VAL A 124 12.92 7.69 -3.97
N LEU A 125 12.25 7.54 -5.09
CA LEU A 125 12.66 6.69 -6.19
C LEU A 125 12.81 7.53 -7.46
N SER A 126 14.00 7.55 -8.05
CA SER A 126 14.25 8.24 -9.33
C SER A 126 14.22 7.21 -10.47
N PRO A 127 13.18 7.22 -11.31
CA PRO A 127 13.08 6.28 -12.43
C PRO A 127 13.99 6.72 -13.58
N HIS A 128 14.43 5.76 -14.41
CA HIS A 128 15.08 6.07 -15.69
C HIS A 128 14.09 6.65 -16.71
N THR A 129 12.82 6.31 -16.58
CA THR A 129 11.73 6.81 -17.42
C THR A 129 10.58 7.24 -16.50
N ALA A 130 9.98 8.39 -16.77
CA ALA A 130 8.86 8.91 -15.99
C ALA A 130 7.76 7.85 -15.82
N PRO A 131 7.22 7.68 -14.60
CA PRO A 131 6.13 6.73 -14.38
C PRO A 131 4.91 7.10 -15.21
N THR A 132 4.27 6.11 -15.80
CA THR A 132 3.03 6.29 -16.58
C THR A 132 1.79 6.27 -15.68
N HIS A 133 1.93 5.90 -14.43
CA HIS A 133 0.85 5.76 -13.45
C HIS A 133 1.17 6.53 -12.15
N PRO A 134 0.14 6.97 -11.42
CA PRO A 134 0.32 7.65 -10.13
C PRO A 134 0.67 6.68 -8.99
N PHE A 135 1.24 5.53 -9.31
CA PHE A 135 1.72 4.53 -8.36
C PHE A 135 2.96 3.82 -8.90
N VAL A 136 3.74 3.28 -7.98
CA VAL A 136 4.95 2.48 -8.27
C VAL A 136 4.92 1.18 -7.47
N GLY A 137 5.76 0.25 -7.86
CA GLY A 137 5.88 -1.03 -7.17
C GLY A 137 5.39 -2.20 -8.01
N ARG A 138 5.24 -3.35 -7.36
CA ARG A 138 4.80 -4.59 -8.00
C ARG A 138 4.19 -5.56 -6.99
N GLY A 139 3.37 -6.49 -7.47
CA GLY A 139 2.96 -7.64 -6.67
C GLY A 139 4.13 -8.59 -6.42
N LEU A 140 4.18 -9.17 -5.24
CA LEU A 140 5.18 -10.17 -4.85
C LEU A 140 4.52 -11.51 -4.58
N GLY A 141 5.19 -12.60 -4.91
CA GLY A 141 4.71 -13.96 -4.63
C GLY A 141 4.18 -14.67 -5.87
N ALA A 142 3.07 -15.37 -5.73
CA ALA A 142 2.55 -16.39 -6.65
C ALA A 142 3.44 -17.65 -6.78
N GLU A 143 2.95 -18.68 -7.44
CA GLU A 143 3.69 -19.93 -7.71
C GLU A 143 4.32 -20.58 -6.46
N GLY A 144 3.70 -20.42 -5.30
CA GLY A 144 4.18 -20.96 -4.03
C GLY A 144 5.36 -20.21 -3.40
N ARG A 145 5.85 -19.13 -4.00
CA ARG A 145 7.01 -18.38 -3.49
C ARG A 145 6.72 -17.68 -2.16
N LEU A 146 5.50 -17.21 -1.98
CA LEU A 146 5.10 -16.49 -0.77
C LEU A 146 4.42 -17.38 0.27
N SER A 147 3.74 -18.42 -0.15
CA SER A 147 3.02 -19.32 0.74
C SER A 147 3.11 -20.76 0.26
N ARG A 148 3.43 -21.66 1.20
CA ARG A 148 3.38 -23.11 0.97
C ARG A 148 1.97 -23.69 1.19
N ALA A 149 1.10 -22.96 1.88
CA ALA A 149 -0.28 -23.37 2.13
C ALA A 149 -1.18 -23.01 0.94
N ILE A 150 -0.98 -21.83 0.32
CA ILE A 150 -1.77 -21.34 -0.80
C ILE A 150 -0.83 -20.82 -1.87
N ALA A 151 -0.61 -21.61 -2.92
CA ALA A 151 0.37 -21.30 -3.98
C ALA A 151 0.08 -19.96 -4.71
N GLY A 152 -1.18 -19.60 -4.90
CA GLY A 152 -1.59 -18.35 -5.54
C GLY A 152 -1.44 -17.10 -4.66
N THR A 153 -0.92 -17.23 -3.43
CA THR A 153 -0.78 -16.07 -2.53
C THR A 153 0.14 -15.02 -3.13
N VAL A 154 -0.35 -13.78 -3.15
CA VAL A 154 0.42 -12.59 -3.52
C VAL A 154 0.42 -11.59 -2.36
N HIS A 155 1.45 -10.76 -2.33
CA HIS A 155 1.53 -9.59 -1.45
C HIS A 155 1.46 -8.33 -2.29
N GLN A 156 0.61 -7.41 -1.91
CA GLN A 156 0.50 -6.10 -2.53
C GLN A 156 1.77 -5.30 -2.20
N GLY A 157 2.48 -4.87 -3.21
CA GLY A 157 3.71 -4.08 -3.08
C GLY A 157 3.67 -2.81 -3.93
N TYR A 158 2.49 -2.28 -4.23
CA TYR A 158 2.31 -0.99 -4.90
C TYR A 158 2.13 0.12 -3.88
N ALA A 159 2.61 1.32 -4.21
CA ALA A 159 2.37 2.53 -3.44
C ALA A 159 1.95 3.68 -4.34
N PRO A 160 0.96 4.49 -3.94
CA PRO A 160 0.73 5.79 -4.55
C PRO A 160 1.96 6.67 -4.41
N VAL A 161 2.20 7.55 -5.37
CA VAL A 161 3.35 8.44 -5.37
C VAL A 161 2.94 9.87 -5.65
N VAL A 162 3.71 10.81 -5.10
CA VAL A 162 3.74 12.18 -5.56
C VAL A 162 5.02 12.43 -6.34
N ALA A 163 4.88 13.15 -7.46
CA ALA A 163 5.99 13.53 -8.30
C ALA A 163 6.77 14.68 -7.63
N VAL A 164 8.06 14.49 -7.41
CA VAL A 164 8.92 15.45 -6.72
C VAL A 164 10.17 15.74 -7.53
N ARG A 165 10.72 16.93 -7.36
CA ARG A 165 12.01 17.32 -7.91
C ARG A 165 13.10 17.19 -6.85
N LEU A 166 14.13 16.44 -7.16
CA LEU A 166 15.29 16.35 -6.30
C LEU A 166 16.25 17.54 -6.54
N PRO A 167 16.89 18.05 -5.47
CA PRO A 167 17.94 19.05 -5.63
C PRO A 167 19.10 18.48 -6.45
N GLU A 168 19.76 19.35 -7.23
CA GLU A 168 20.96 18.98 -7.96
C GLU A 168 22.07 18.58 -6.97
N ARG A 169 22.82 17.53 -7.32
CA ARG A 169 24.01 17.12 -6.54
C ARG A 169 25.03 18.28 -6.53
N GLY A 170 25.18 18.94 -5.41
CA GLY A 170 26.14 20.03 -5.25
C GLY A 170 25.59 21.32 -4.64
N ALA A 171 24.29 21.53 -4.63
CA ALA A 171 23.68 22.64 -3.91
C ALA A 171 23.65 22.32 -2.40
N ARG A 172 24.80 22.42 -1.73
CA ARG A 172 24.84 22.57 -0.26
C ARG A 172 24.44 24.01 0.04
N ALA A 173 23.34 24.18 0.77
CA ALA A 173 23.00 25.42 1.44
C ALA A 173 24.05 25.78 2.52
#